data_3954e4792aa7b1cae3cbce747e5d406a
#
_entry.id   3954e4792aa7b1cae3cbce747e5d406a
#
_cell.length_a   1.000
_cell.length_b   1.000
_cell.length_c   1.000
_cell.angle_alpha   90.00
_cell.angle_beta   90.00
_cell.angle_gamma   90.00
#
_symmetry.space_group_name_H-M   'P 1'
#
loop_
_entity.id
_entity.type
_entity.pdbx_description
1 polymer ?
#
loop_
_entity_poly.entity_id
_entity_poly.type
_entity_poly.pdbx_seq_one_letter_code
_entity_poly.pdbx_strand_id
1 'polypeptide(L)'
;VTAAALRTARSHRFARSGRTVALVVLGLAAVAGFVMLTATGAHAAGVVQPTAPPTPTPPASGDFSVSVNGPDGTPSSAVVTLIGITLLSVAPALMLMMTSFTKIFVVLAMTRNALALQSIPPNQVLAGLALFLSLFVMAPVIGHINDDALQPYLAGHLDFAQAVEVGTKPLRTFMLHQTREEDVALITRAAGQANPKDMADVPMTTVIPAFIISELRSAFIIG
;
A
#
# COMPACT_ATOMS: atom_id res chain seq x y z
N VAL A 1 8.43 16.84 43.24
CA VAL A 1 9.30 15.81 42.65
C VAL A 1 8.65 15.16 41.38
N THR A 2 7.35 15.40 41.14
CA THR A 2 6.59 14.63 40.11
C THR A 2 6.53 15.25 38.68
N ALA A 3 6.79 16.53 38.52
CA ALA A 3 6.64 17.21 37.22
C ALA A 3 7.88 17.07 36.30
N ALA A 4 9.06 16.88 36.84
CA ALA A 4 10.31 16.70 36.07
C ALA A 4 10.40 15.28 35.45
N ALA A 5 9.94 14.26 36.18
CA ALA A 5 9.97 12.87 35.74
C ALA A 5 9.00 12.62 34.55
N LEU A 6 7.87 13.33 34.48
CA LEU A 6 6.90 13.23 33.39
C LEU A 6 7.38 13.93 32.09
N ARG A 7 8.22 14.96 32.21
CA ARG A 7 8.80 15.63 31.03
C ARG A 7 9.89 14.80 30.35
N THR A 8 10.72 14.10 31.11
CA THR A 8 11.79 13.24 30.58
C THR A 8 11.23 11.97 29.91
N ALA A 9 10.19 11.36 30.47
CA ALA A 9 9.54 10.19 29.85
C ALA A 9 8.83 10.53 28.52
N ARG A 10 8.30 11.75 28.39
CA ARG A 10 7.63 12.21 27.17
C ARG A 10 8.64 12.51 26.05
N SER A 11 9.82 13.05 26.38
CA SER A 11 10.87 13.36 25.39
C SER A 11 11.51 12.11 24.78
N HIS A 12 11.67 11.05 25.55
CA HIS A 12 12.24 9.78 25.06
C HIS A 12 11.29 9.00 24.13
N ARG A 13 9.98 9.12 24.30
CA ARG A 13 8.99 8.51 23.37
C ARG A 13 8.95 9.24 22.03
N PHE A 14 9.03 10.57 22.02
CA PHE A 14 9.06 11.36 20.78
C PHE A 14 10.35 11.12 19.97
N ALA A 15 11.49 10.97 20.62
CA ALA A 15 12.76 10.72 19.94
C ALA A 15 12.85 9.32 19.31
N ARG A 16 12.23 8.29 19.92
CA ARG A 16 12.16 6.93 19.35
C ARG A 16 11.20 6.85 18.19
N SER A 17 10.03 7.51 18.27
CA SER A 17 9.05 7.57 17.19
C SER A 17 9.61 8.26 15.93
N GLY A 18 10.41 9.32 16.08
CA GLY A 18 11.03 10.01 14.94
C GLY A 18 12.03 9.14 14.17
N ARG A 19 12.77 8.27 14.84
CA ARG A 19 13.75 7.36 14.19
C ARG A 19 13.06 6.23 13.41
N THR A 20 11.98 5.68 13.94
CA THR A 20 11.22 4.62 13.25
C THR A 20 10.45 5.17 12.05
N VAL A 21 9.82 6.35 12.16
CA VAL A 21 9.19 7.03 11.02
C VAL A 21 10.22 7.35 9.94
N ALA A 22 11.41 7.84 10.31
CA ALA A 22 12.49 8.10 9.36
C ALA A 22 12.97 6.82 8.64
N LEU A 23 13.07 5.69 9.33
CA LEU A 23 13.48 4.41 8.74
C LEU A 23 12.39 3.84 7.81
N VAL A 24 11.12 3.98 8.15
CA VAL A 24 10.00 3.57 7.28
C VAL A 24 9.94 4.44 6.03
N VAL A 25 10.12 5.76 6.18
CA VAL A 25 10.17 6.70 5.05
C VAL A 25 11.37 6.39 4.15
N LEU A 26 12.54 6.10 4.73
CA LEU A 26 13.74 5.74 3.98
C LEU A 26 13.55 4.39 3.25
N GLY A 27 12.91 3.42 3.89
CA GLY A 27 12.57 2.11 3.29
C GLY A 27 11.60 2.25 2.12
N LEU A 28 10.55 3.04 2.27
CA LEU A 28 9.59 3.33 1.20
C LEU A 28 10.23 4.12 0.05
N ALA A 29 11.10 5.09 0.35
CA ALA A 29 11.85 5.83 -0.65
C ALA A 29 12.84 4.92 -1.42
N ALA A 30 13.47 3.97 -0.73
CA ALA A 30 14.36 2.99 -1.35
C ALA A 30 13.59 2.02 -2.27
N VAL A 31 12.40 1.57 -1.87
CA VAL A 31 11.51 0.72 -2.70
C VAL A 31 11.00 1.51 -3.91
N ALA A 32 10.58 2.75 -3.73
CA ALA A 32 10.16 3.61 -4.84
C ALA A 32 11.31 3.91 -5.81
N GLY A 33 12.52 4.15 -5.29
CA GLY A 33 13.74 4.33 -6.09
C GLY A 33 14.13 3.08 -6.86
N PHE A 34 14.00 1.90 -6.26
CA PHE A 34 14.27 0.62 -6.92
C PHE A 34 13.26 0.32 -8.04
N VAL A 35 11.97 0.60 -7.83
CA VAL A 35 10.93 0.47 -8.86
C VAL A 35 11.17 1.44 -10.02
N MET A 36 11.61 2.66 -9.76
CA MET A 36 11.97 3.63 -10.81
C MET A 36 13.24 3.20 -11.58
N LEU A 37 14.22 2.59 -10.92
CA LEU A 37 15.45 2.15 -11.55
C LEU A 37 15.24 0.94 -12.48
N THR A 38 14.29 0.06 -12.16
CA THR A 38 13.94 -1.10 -13.00
C THR A 38 13.10 -0.74 -14.21
N ALA A 39 12.38 0.39 -14.17
CA ALA A 39 11.55 0.86 -15.30
C ALA A 39 12.37 1.48 -16.46
N THR A 40 13.64 1.82 -16.26
CA THR A 40 14.49 2.44 -17.29
C THR A 40 15.38 1.43 -18.06
N GLY A 41 15.28 0.14 -17.77
CA GLY A 41 16.16 -0.91 -18.32
C GLY A 41 15.78 -1.46 -19.71
N ALA A 42 14.79 -0.88 -20.41
CA ALA A 42 14.42 -1.34 -21.76
C ALA A 42 15.01 -0.44 -22.86
N HIS A 43 16.34 -0.34 -22.96
CA HIS A 43 17.00 0.28 -24.10
C HIS A 43 17.90 -0.71 -24.81
N ALA A 44 17.43 -1.09 -26.00
CA ALA A 44 18.16 -1.48 -27.19
C ALA A 44 19.45 -2.31 -26.99
N ALA A 45 19.32 -3.63 -27.01
CA ALA A 45 20.40 -4.48 -27.47
C ALA A 45 20.71 -4.16 -28.93
N GLY A 46 21.97 -3.78 -29.19
CA GLY A 46 22.47 -3.44 -30.52
C GLY A 46 22.21 -4.56 -31.51
N VAL A 47 21.85 -4.19 -32.74
CA VAL A 47 21.68 -5.08 -33.88
C VAL A 47 23.04 -5.72 -34.17
N VAL A 48 23.22 -6.99 -33.81
CA VAL A 48 24.32 -7.81 -34.26
C VAL A 48 23.92 -8.33 -35.63
N GLN A 49 24.74 -8.00 -36.65
CA GLN A 49 24.55 -8.40 -38.03
C GLN A 49 24.64 -9.96 -38.14
N PRO A 50 23.73 -10.62 -38.84
CA PRO A 50 23.66 -12.06 -38.84
C PRO A 50 24.77 -12.67 -39.72
N THR A 51 25.60 -13.47 -39.11
CA THR A 51 26.39 -14.50 -39.81
C THR A 51 25.47 -15.66 -40.17
N ALA A 52 25.59 -16.18 -41.41
CA ALA A 52 24.73 -17.21 -41.96
C ALA A 52 24.52 -18.43 -41.04
N PRO A 53 23.29 -18.99 -40.98
CA PRO A 53 22.94 -19.98 -40.00
C PRO A 53 23.45 -21.38 -40.32
N PRO A 54 23.87 -22.15 -39.31
CA PRO A 54 23.86 -23.60 -39.41
C PRO A 54 22.39 -24.09 -39.44
N THR A 55 22.12 -25.11 -40.22
CA THR A 55 20.83 -25.76 -40.41
C THR A 55 20.17 -26.05 -39.07
N PRO A 56 18.95 -25.59 -38.82
CA PRO A 56 18.31 -25.79 -37.52
C PRO A 56 17.89 -27.24 -37.35
N THR A 57 18.45 -27.87 -36.34
CA THR A 57 17.85 -29.07 -35.73
C THR A 57 16.54 -28.62 -35.08
N PRO A 58 15.40 -29.30 -35.34
CA PRO A 58 14.15 -28.92 -34.72
C PRO A 58 14.34 -28.95 -33.20
N PRO A 59 13.94 -27.87 -32.48
CA PRO A 59 13.93 -27.92 -31.02
C PRO A 59 12.96 -29.03 -30.61
N ALA A 60 13.43 -29.92 -29.75
CA ALA A 60 12.55 -30.84 -29.05
C ALA A 60 11.43 -30.01 -28.48
N SER A 61 10.18 -30.34 -28.81
CA SER A 61 9.01 -29.71 -28.29
C SER A 61 8.97 -29.91 -26.78
N GLY A 62 9.66 -29.02 -26.05
CA GLY A 62 9.52 -28.95 -24.61
C GLY A 62 8.11 -28.45 -24.34
N ASP A 63 7.20 -29.37 -24.07
CA ASP A 63 5.90 -29.03 -23.51
C ASP A 63 6.14 -28.22 -22.26
N PHE A 64 5.89 -26.93 -22.34
CA PHE A 64 5.89 -26.06 -21.17
C PHE A 64 4.61 -26.33 -20.38
N SER A 65 4.59 -27.46 -19.65
CA SER A 65 3.46 -27.83 -18.78
C SER A 65 3.65 -27.17 -17.43
N VAL A 66 2.86 -26.13 -17.15
CA VAL A 66 2.73 -25.59 -15.80
C VAL A 66 1.82 -26.54 -15.02
N SER A 67 2.41 -27.42 -14.21
CA SER A 67 1.67 -28.24 -13.28
C SER A 67 1.09 -27.35 -12.16
N VAL A 68 -0.22 -27.16 -12.15
CA VAL A 68 -0.92 -26.38 -11.12
C VAL A 68 -0.96 -27.11 -9.78
N ASN A 69 -0.96 -28.47 -9.80
CA ASN A 69 -0.96 -29.30 -8.60
C ASN A 69 0.38 -30.05 -8.47
N GLY A 70 0.93 -30.05 -7.26
CA GLY A 70 2.01 -30.92 -6.84
C GLY A 70 1.57 -32.38 -6.71
N PRO A 71 2.52 -33.33 -6.47
CA PRO A 71 2.26 -34.76 -6.40
C PRO A 71 1.18 -35.17 -5.38
N ASP A 72 0.96 -34.36 -4.34
CA ASP A 72 0.04 -34.65 -3.23
C ASP A 72 -1.29 -33.85 -3.32
N GLY A 73 -1.63 -33.30 -4.48
CA GLY A 73 -2.84 -32.46 -4.64
C GLY A 73 -2.71 -31.07 -4.01
N THR A 74 -1.56 -30.73 -3.42
CA THR A 74 -1.25 -29.39 -2.92
C THR A 74 -0.84 -28.47 -4.08
N PRO A 75 -1.08 -27.14 -3.98
CA PRO A 75 -0.61 -26.20 -5.01
C PRO A 75 0.90 -26.34 -5.23
N SER A 76 1.35 -26.40 -6.48
CA SER A 76 2.77 -26.47 -6.78
C SER A 76 3.50 -25.23 -6.25
N SER A 77 4.75 -25.39 -5.82
CA SER A 77 5.57 -24.28 -5.32
C SER A 77 5.69 -23.13 -6.34
N ALA A 78 5.67 -23.45 -7.63
CA ALA A 78 5.67 -22.46 -8.71
C ALA A 78 4.39 -21.59 -8.69
N VAL A 79 3.23 -22.18 -8.48
CA VAL A 79 1.95 -21.45 -8.38
C VAL A 79 1.91 -20.59 -7.13
N VAL A 80 2.34 -21.12 -5.98
CA VAL A 80 2.41 -20.36 -4.73
C VAL A 80 3.36 -19.16 -4.87
N THR A 81 4.52 -19.36 -5.48
CA THR A 81 5.48 -18.28 -5.75
C THR A 81 4.91 -17.24 -6.71
N LEU A 82 4.26 -17.66 -7.79
CA LEU A 82 3.63 -16.75 -8.75
C LEU A 82 2.53 -15.89 -8.08
N ILE A 83 1.66 -16.50 -7.30
CA ILE A 83 0.63 -15.79 -6.53
C ILE A 83 1.29 -14.83 -5.53
N GLY A 84 2.32 -15.26 -4.82
CA GLY A 84 3.06 -14.44 -3.87
C GLY A 84 3.68 -13.20 -4.51
N ILE A 85 4.35 -13.35 -5.64
CA ILE A 85 4.94 -12.23 -6.40
C ILE A 85 3.83 -11.30 -6.91
N THR A 86 2.73 -11.85 -7.43
CA THR A 86 1.60 -11.04 -7.91
C THR A 86 0.98 -10.21 -6.79
N LEU A 87 0.72 -10.81 -5.62
CA LEU A 87 0.21 -10.10 -4.46
C LEU A 87 1.19 -9.04 -3.97
N LEU A 88 2.47 -9.36 -3.92
CA LEU A 88 3.52 -8.43 -3.50
C LEU A 88 3.62 -7.22 -4.44
N SER A 89 3.41 -7.40 -5.75
CA SER A 89 3.46 -6.31 -6.73
C SER A 89 2.28 -5.34 -6.62
N VAL A 90 1.11 -5.82 -6.17
CA VAL A 90 -0.11 -5.00 -6.00
C VAL A 90 -0.18 -4.35 -4.61
N ALA A 91 0.46 -4.94 -3.61
CA ALA A 91 0.39 -4.49 -2.22
C ALA A 91 0.73 -2.98 -2.02
N PRO A 92 1.79 -2.40 -2.63
CA PRO A 92 2.09 -0.98 -2.44
C PRO A 92 0.98 -0.05 -2.94
N ALA A 93 0.32 -0.39 -4.07
CA ALA A 93 -0.77 0.40 -4.61
C ALA A 93 -2.00 0.36 -3.69
N LEU A 94 -2.34 -0.83 -3.18
CA LEU A 94 -3.44 -0.98 -2.21
C LEU A 94 -3.15 -0.22 -0.91
N MET A 95 -1.91 -0.29 -0.40
CA MET A 95 -1.52 0.46 0.80
C MET A 95 -1.69 1.97 0.61
N LEU A 96 -1.28 2.54 -0.53
CA LEU A 96 -1.49 3.95 -0.83
C LEU A 96 -2.98 4.32 -0.87
N MET A 97 -3.81 3.46 -1.46
CA MET A 97 -5.26 3.67 -1.53
C MET A 97 -5.95 3.59 -0.16
N MET A 98 -5.37 2.90 0.83
CA MET A 98 -5.88 2.80 2.20
C MET A 98 -5.40 3.93 3.12
N THR A 99 -4.71 4.94 2.59
CA THR A 99 -4.20 6.10 3.31
C THR A 99 -4.86 7.39 2.82
N SER A 100 -4.51 8.54 3.41
CA SER A 100 -4.96 9.87 2.94
C SER A 100 -4.37 10.28 1.59
N PHE A 101 -3.50 9.46 0.98
CA PHE A 101 -2.80 9.79 -0.26
C PHE A 101 -3.76 10.17 -1.39
N THR A 102 -4.79 9.36 -1.62
CA THR A 102 -5.74 9.56 -2.72
C THR A 102 -6.44 10.90 -2.62
N LYS A 103 -6.99 11.26 -1.45
CA LYS A 103 -7.62 12.56 -1.20
C LYS A 103 -6.67 13.71 -1.46
N ILE A 104 -5.47 13.67 -0.87
CA ILE A 104 -4.49 14.75 -0.97
C ILE A 104 -4.05 14.92 -2.42
N PHE A 105 -3.75 13.83 -3.12
CA PHE A 105 -3.32 13.87 -4.52
C PHE A 105 -4.40 14.46 -5.43
N VAL A 106 -5.66 14.04 -5.29
CA VAL A 106 -6.78 14.55 -6.11
C VAL A 106 -7.01 16.03 -5.83
N VAL A 107 -7.04 16.45 -4.56
CA VAL A 107 -7.20 17.87 -4.20
C VAL A 107 -6.07 18.72 -4.80
N LEU A 108 -4.81 18.29 -4.68
CA LEU A 108 -3.67 19.01 -5.28
C LEU A 108 -3.77 19.11 -6.81
N ALA A 109 -4.20 18.00 -7.47
CA ALA A 109 -4.39 17.98 -8.92
C ALA A 109 -5.53 18.92 -9.36
N MET A 110 -6.63 18.94 -8.62
CA MET A 110 -7.76 19.83 -8.91
C MET A 110 -7.39 21.30 -8.67
N THR A 111 -6.70 21.60 -7.57
CA THR A 111 -6.20 22.96 -7.29
C THR A 111 -5.28 23.45 -8.39
N ARG A 112 -4.35 22.61 -8.88
CA ARG A 112 -3.50 22.94 -10.03
C ARG A 112 -4.33 23.32 -11.27
N ASN A 113 -5.34 22.50 -11.57
CA ASN A 113 -6.22 22.74 -12.72
C ASN A 113 -7.04 24.03 -12.55
N ALA A 114 -7.56 24.30 -11.34
CA ALA A 114 -8.30 25.51 -11.04
C ALA A 114 -7.45 26.78 -11.19
N LEU A 115 -6.14 26.70 -10.95
CA LEU A 115 -5.19 27.77 -11.19
C LEU A 115 -4.77 27.90 -12.68
N ALA A 116 -5.42 27.15 -13.59
CA ALA A 116 -5.09 27.09 -15.02
C ALA A 116 -3.64 26.64 -15.32
N LEU A 117 -2.99 25.98 -14.38
CA LEU A 117 -1.64 25.45 -14.51
C LEU A 117 -1.69 24.07 -15.16
N GLN A 118 -1.71 23.98 -16.51
CA GLN A 118 -1.95 22.74 -17.24
C GLN A 118 -0.86 21.67 -17.08
N SER A 119 0.41 22.06 -16.84
CA SER A 119 1.55 21.13 -16.80
C SER A 119 2.56 21.39 -15.69
N ILE A 120 2.47 22.49 -14.97
CA ILE A 120 3.40 22.90 -13.91
C ILE A 120 2.61 23.10 -12.61
N PRO A 121 2.97 22.41 -11.49
CA PRO A 121 4.03 21.39 -11.35
C PRO A 121 3.67 20.05 -12.03
N PRO A 122 4.66 19.23 -12.44
CA PRO A 122 4.43 17.91 -13.01
C PRO A 122 3.72 16.95 -12.04
N ASN A 123 3.01 15.95 -12.57
CA ASN A 123 2.27 14.99 -11.74
C ASN A 123 3.15 14.26 -10.73
N GLN A 124 4.43 13.98 -11.06
CA GLN A 124 5.38 13.35 -10.15
C GLN A 124 5.65 14.19 -8.90
N VAL A 125 5.73 15.52 -9.08
CA VAL A 125 5.93 16.46 -7.95
C VAL A 125 4.69 16.48 -7.06
N LEU A 126 3.49 16.51 -7.66
CA LEU A 126 2.24 16.44 -6.90
C LEU A 126 2.11 15.11 -6.15
N ALA A 127 2.46 14.00 -6.80
CA ALA A 127 2.46 12.67 -6.18
C ALA A 127 3.47 12.59 -5.01
N GLY A 128 4.68 13.12 -5.19
CA GLY A 128 5.68 13.19 -4.13
C GLY A 128 5.22 14.02 -2.94
N LEU A 129 4.62 15.19 -3.19
CA LEU A 129 4.06 16.05 -2.15
C LEU A 129 2.88 15.37 -1.44
N ALA A 130 1.97 14.76 -2.19
CA ALA A 130 0.84 14.02 -1.64
C ALA A 130 1.29 12.84 -0.77
N LEU A 131 2.33 12.10 -1.20
CA LEU A 131 2.92 11.02 -0.42
C LEU A 131 3.51 11.53 0.90
N PHE A 132 4.30 12.60 0.85
CA PHE A 132 4.89 13.21 2.04
C PHE A 132 3.81 13.67 3.03
N LEU A 133 2.80 14.39 2.56
CA LEU A 133 1.68 14.86 3.39
C LEU A 133 0.86 13.68 3.95
N SER A 134 0.63 12.64 3.14
CA SER A 134 -0.08 11.44 3.58
C SER A 134 0.67 10.72 4.70
N LEU A 135 2.00 10.56 4.58
CA LEU A 135 2.83 9.98 5.64
C LEU A 135 2.77 10.81 6.93
N PHE A 136 2.75 12.13 6.81
CA PHE A 136 2.61 13.01 7.97
C PHE A 136 1.25 12.84 8.67
N VAL A 137 0.16 12.79 7.90
CA VAL A 137 -1.20 12.54 8.43
C VAL A 137 -1.32 11.15 9.04
N MET A 138 -0.69 10.15 8.41
CA MET A 138 -0.72 8.75 8.86
C MET A 138 0.27 8.45 9.99
N ALA A 139 1.15 9.37 10.38
CA ALA A 139 2.15 9.16 11.40
C ALA A 139 1.62 8.56 12.72
N PRO A 140 0.47 9.01 13.29
CA PRO A 140 -0.09 8.38 14.47
C PRO A 140 -0.56 6.93 14.23
N VAL A 141 -1.18 6.65 13.07
CA VAL A 141 -1.62 5.30 12.70
C VAL A 141 -0.42 4.36 12.56
N ILE A 142 0.64 4.82 11.87
CA ILE A 142 1.91 4.07 11.72
C ILE A 142 2.56 3.84 13.09
N GLY A 143 2.50 4.83 13.99
CA GLY A 143 2.98 4.69 15.37
C GLY A 143 2.28 3.55 16.11
N HIS A 144 0.95 3.50 16.07
CA HIS A 144 0.17 2.41 16.68
C HIS A 144 0.49 1.05 16.05
N ILE A 145 0.60 0.96 14.73
CA ILE A 145 0.98 -0.29 14.06
C ILE A 145 2.38 -0.75 14.52
N ASN A 146 3.32 0.18 14.65
CA ASN A 146 4.66 -0.15 15.13
C ASN A 146 4.64 -0.67 16.57
N ASP A 147 3.96 0.03 17.46
CA ASP A 147 4.01 -0.24 18.90
C ASP A 147 3.17 -1.48 19.28
N ASP A 148 2.02 -1.68 18.65
CA ASP A 148 1.08 -2.72 19.01
C ASP A 148 1.29 -4.02 18.22
N ALA A 149 1.88 -3.96 17.02
CA ALA A 149 2.06 -5.13 16.15
C ALA A 149 3.52 -5.42 15.81
N LEU A 150 4.24 -4.46 15.20
CA LEU A 150 5.58 -4.71 14.67
C LEU A 150 6.60 -4.99 15.77
N GLN A 151 6.64 -4.19 16.84
CA GLN A 151 7.59 -4.39 17.93
C GLN A 151 7.32 -5.69 18.69
N PRO A 152 6.07 -6.06 19.07
CA PRO A 152 5.78 -7.34 19.68
C PRO A 152 6.10 -8.54 18.78
N TYR A 153 5.87 -8.43 17.47
CA TYR A 153 6.24 -9.47 16.51
C TYR A 153 7.77 -9.67 16.46
N LEU A 154 8.54 -8.59 16.35
CA LEU A 154 10.00 -8.65 16.33
C LEU A 154 10.60 -9.15 17.66
N ALA A 155 9.89 -8.95 18.78
CA ALA A 155 10.25 -9.47 20.07
C ALA A 155 9.84 -10.94 20.31
N GLY A 156 9.14 -11.56 19.32
CA GLY A 156 8.66 -12.95 19.41
C GLY A 156 7.44 -13.14 20.31
N HIS A 157 6.74 -12.06 20.68
CA HIS A 157 5.53 -12.12 21.52
C HIS A 157 4.26 -12.39 20.70
N LEU A 158 4.28 -12.10 19.40
CA LEU A 158 3.19 -12.36 18.46
C LEU A 158 3.71 -13.22 17.32
N ASP A 159 2.87 -14.11 16.81
CA ASP A 159 3.10 -14.74 15.52
C ASP A 159 2.72 -13.79 14.37
N PHE A 160 3.05 -14.15 13.12
CA PHE A 160 2.77 -13.32 11.95
C PHE A 160 1.27 -13.03 11.77
N ALA A 161 0.41 -14.04 11.97
CA ALA A 161 -1.03 -13.87 11.80
C ALA A 161 -1.62 -12.92 12.84
N GLN A 162 -1.20 -13.07 14.09
CA GLN A 162 -1.58 -12.19 15.20
C GLN A 162 -1.09 -10.74 14.96
N ALA A 163 0.16 -10.58 14.50
CA ALA A 163 0.70 -9.26 14.20
C ALA A 163 -0.06 -8.56 13.08
N VAL A 164 -0.46 -9.28 12.04
CA VAL A 164 -1.31 -8.74 10.95
C VAL A 164 -2.68 -8.35 11.50
N GLU A 165 -3.31 -9.19 12.31
CA GLU A 165 -4.61 -8.89 12.92
C GLU A 165 -4.56 -7.63 13.78
N VAL A 166 -3.58 -7.53 14.68
CA VAL A 166 -3.42 -6.35 15.56
C VAL A 166 -3.05 -5.12 14.75
N GLY A 167 -2.13 -5.24 13.78
CA GLY A 167 -1.66 -4.13 12.96
C GLY A 167 -2.70 -3.56 12.02
N THR A 168 -3.71 -4.34 11.62
CA THR A 168 -4.82 -3.85 10.78
C THR A 168 -5.84 -3.02 11.56
N LYS A 169 -5.95 -3.16 12.88
CA LYS A 169 -6.93 -2.43 13.72
C LYS A 169 -6.78 -0.90 13.64
N PRO A 170 -5.58 -0.31 13.84
CA PRO A 170 -5.41 1.14 13.71
C PRO A 170 -5.75 1.67 12.32
N LEU A 171 -5.38 0.92 11.27
CA LEU A 171 -5.70 1.27 9.89
C LEU A 171 -7.20 1.23 9.62
N ARG A 172 -7.88 0.19 10.11
CA ARG A 172 -9.33 0.05 10.02
C ARG A 172 -10.04 1.19 10.73
N THR A 173 -9.62 1.54 11.94
CA THR A 173 -10.17 2.66 12.70
C THR A 173 -10.00 3.96 11.92
N PHE A 174 -8.82 4.22 11.36
CA PHE A 174 -8.58 5.39 10.52
C PHE A 174 -9.55 5.42 9.32
N MET A 175 -9.66 4.33 8.56
CA MET A 175 -10.54 4.28 7.39
C MET A 175 -12.02 4.50 7.78
N LEU A 176 -12.52 3.87 8.85
CA LEU A 176 -13.90 4.03 9.30
C LEU A 176 -14.21 5.49 9.68
N HIS A 177 -13.28 6.20 10.32
CA HIS A 177 -13.45 7.61 10.65
C HIS A 177 -13.57 8.52 9.42
N GLN A 178 -13.00 8.13 8.29
CA GLN A 178 -13.04 8.89 7.04
C GLN A 178 -14.17 8.43 6.10
N THR A 179 -14.79 7.28 6.40
CA THR A 179 -15.84 6.69 5.55
C THR A 179 -17.22 7.15 5.97
N ARG A 180 -18.03 7.55 5.00
CA ARG A 180 -19.44 7.91 5.23
C ARG A 180 -20.30 6.66 5.32
N GLU A 181 -21.27 6.65 6.22
CA GLU A 181 -22.22 5.54 6.35
C GLU A 181 -22.98 5.23 5.05
N GLU A 182 -23.31 6.27 4.28
CA GLU A 182 -23.95 6.13 2.96
C GLU A 182 -23.11 5.32 1.98
N ASP A 183 -21.80 5.52 1.96
CA ASP A 183 -20.88 4.82 1.06
C ASP A 183 -20.67 3.37 1.53
N VAL A 184 -20.67 3.11 2.84
CA VAL A 184 -20.70 1.74 3.39
C VAL A 184 -21.99 1.03 2.98
N ALA A 185 -23.15 1.68 3.14
CA ALA A 185 -24.44 1.11 2.77
C ALA A 185 -24.54 0.86 1.25
N LEU A 186 -23.91 1.72 0.43
CA LEU A 186 -23.83 1.51 -1.02
C LEU A 186 -23.07 0.22 -1.36
N ILE A 187 -21.88 0.05 -0.81
CA ILE A 187 -21.03 -1.14 -1.06
C ILE A 187 -21.67 -2.40 -0.53
N THR A 188 -22.25 -2.35 0.68
CA THR A 188 -22.94 -3.49 1.31
C THR A 188 -24.10 -3.97 0.43
N ARG A 189 -24.91 -3.03 -0.08
CA ARG A 189 -26.00 -3.36 -1.02
C ARG A 189 -25.50 -3.90 -2.34
N ALA A 190 -24.43 -3.34 -2.88
CA ALA A 190 -23.81 -3.85 -4.12
C ALA A 190 -23.26 -5.28 -3.94
N ALA A 191 -22.81 -5.63 -2.74
CA ALA A 191 -22.38 -7.00 -2.38
C ALA A 191 -23.56 -7.94 -2.05
N GLY A 192 -24.82 -7.50 -2.13
CA GLY A 192 -25.98 -8.30 -1.77
C GLY A 192 -26.09 -8.63 -0.27
N GLN A 193 -25.40 -7.88 0.58
CA GLN A 193 -25.39 -8.09 2.03
C GLN A 193 -26.36 -7.15 2.74
N ALA A 194 -26.80 -7.52 3.94
CA ALA A 194 -27.60 -6.67 4.81
C ALA A 194 -26.72 -5.52 5.35
N ASN A 195 -27.31 -4.34 5.50
CA ASN A 195 -26.60 -3.21 6.10
C ASN A 195 -26.17 -3.55 7.53
N PRO A 196 -24.91 -3.31 7.89
CA PRO A 196 -24.41 -3.53 9.25
C PRO A 196 -25.17 -2.62 10.24
N LYS A 197 -25.39 -3.12 11.45
CA LYS A 197 -26.03 -2.33 12.51
C LYS A 197 -25.09 -1.33 13.14
N ASP A 198 -23.79 -1.62 13.13
CA ASP A 198 -22.73 -0.77 13.64
C ASP A 198 -21.58 -0.69 12.60
N MET A 199 -20.99 0.49 12.47
CA MET A 199 -19.80 0.69 11.64
C MET A 199 -18.61 -0.15 12.13
N ALA A 200 -18.58 -0.48 13.41
CA ALA A 200 -17.57 -1.38 13.97
C ALA A 200 -17.65 -2.82 13.45
N ASP A 201 -18.81 -3.27 13.00
CA ASP A 201 -19.01 -4.65 12.51
C ASP A 201 -18.74 -4.80 11.00
N VAL A 202 -18.49 -3.69 10.28
CA VAL A 202 -18.28 -3.71 8.82
C VAL A 202 -16.98 -4.49 8.50
N PRO A 203 -17.01 -5.53 7.64
CA PRO A 203 -15.80 -6.26 7.27
C PRO A 203 -14.84 -5.41 6.43
N MET A 204 -13.52 -5.68 6.54
CA MET A 204 -12.50 -4.93 5.79
C MET A 204 -12.73 -4.93 4.27
N THR A 205 -13.28 -5.99 3.73
CA THR A 205 -13.64 -6.12 2.31
C THR A 205 -14.68 -5.10 1.86
N THR A 206 -15.51 -4.61 2.78
CA THR A 206 -16.49 -3.55 2.54
C THR A 206 -15.91 -2.17 2.90
N VAL A 207 -15.12 -2.09 3.99
CA VAL A 207 -14.52 -0.81 4.44
C VAL A 207 -13.57 -0.23 3.39
N ILE A 208 -12.71 -1.05 2.78
CA ILE A 208 -11.71 -0.56 1.81
C ILE A 208 -12.38 0.14 0.61
N PRO A 209 -13.30 -0.50 -0.14
CA PRO A 209 -13.94 0.18 -1.28
C PRO A 209 -14.83 1.35 -0.85
N ALA A 210 -15.53 1.26 0.28
CA ALA A 210 -16.34 2.36 0.80
C ALA A 210 -15.47 3.57 1.17
N PHE A 211 -14.33 3.34 1.81
CA PHE A 211 -13.34 4.36 2.13
C PHE A 211 -12.83 5.07 0.87
N ILE A 212 -12.45 4.32 -0.17
CA ILE A 212 -11.95 4.89 -1.43
C ILE A 212 -13.01 5.80 -2.06
N ILE A 213 -14.27 5.38 -2.10
CA ILE A 213 -15.37 6.19 -2.62
C ILE A 213 -15.57 7.46 -1.78
N SER A 214 -15.57 7.34 -0.45
CA SER A 214 -15.70 8.48 0.47
C SER A 214 -14.55 9.48 0.32
N GLU A 215 -13.32 9.00 0.16
CA GLU A 215 -12.14 9.84 -0.04
C GLU A 215 -12.18 10.59 -1.37
N LEU A 216 -12.56 9.91 -2.46
CA LEU A 216 -12.73 10.54 -3.76
C LEU A 216 -13.86 11.58 -3.73
N ARG A 217 -15.04 11.24 -3.18
CA ARG A 217 -16.15 12.18 -3.03
C ARG A 217 -15.73 13.42 -2.21
N SER A 218 -15.03 13.22 -1.10
CA SER A 218 -14.52 14.31 -0.29
C SER A 218 -13.52 15.18 -1.03
N ALA A 219 -12.62 14.56 -1.81
CA ALA A 219 -11.65 15.29 -2.61
C ALA A 219 -12.31 16.16 -3.69
N PHE A 220 -13.36 15.65 -4.35
CA PHE A 220 -14.13 16.43 -5.33
C PHE A 220 -14.98 17.55 -4.73
N ILE A 221 -15.37 17.46 -3.46
CA ILE A 221 -16.09 18.55 -2.78
C ILE A 221 -15.12 19.68 -2.36
N ILE A 222 -13.87 19.31 -2.02
CA ILE A 222 -12.85 20.27 -1.56
C ILE A 222 -12.17 20.98 -2.74
N GLY A 223 -11.90 20.27 -3.84
CA GLY A 223 -11.21 20.78 -5.02
C GLY A 223 -12.11 21.46 -6.01
#